data_5bef74a7b2d56b3ff527f9ebe29fcf2f
#
_entry.id   5bef74a7b2d56b3ff527f9ebe29fcf2f
#
_cell.length_a   1.000
_cell.length_b   1.000
_cell.length_c   1.000
_cell.angle_alpha   90.00
_cell.angle_beta   90.00
_cell.angle_gamma   90.00
#
_symmetry.space_group_name_H-M   'P 1'
#
loop_
_entity.id
_entity.type
_entity.pdbx_description
1 polymer ?
#
loop_
_entity_poly.entity_id
_entity_poly.type
_entity_poly.pdbx_seq_one_letter_code
_entity_poly.pdbx_strand_id
1 'polypeptide(L)'
;MITAYIDFKSLDCFLAISPILELADDCETPVSWKPYRSTKRALPTQVANESITQTHHRVRAESERRLQQHYARLRGLDIDPSRGQIDTSAALGWLANLEGDSSSFVSRLFTAHWIEH
;
A
#
# COMPACT_ATOMS: atom_id res chain seq x y z
N MET A 1 -21.56 -3.72 -3.52
CA MET A 1 -20.29 -4.30 -3.09
C MET A 1 -19.13 -3.43 -3.52
N ILE A 2 -18.19 -3.21 -2.64
CA ILE A 2 -16.94 -2.51 -2.94
C ILE A 2 -15.90 -3.55 -3.33
N THR A 3 -15.25 -3.39 -4.48
CA THR A 3 -14.13 -4.25 -4.90
C THR A 3 -12.84 -3.45 -4.77
N ALA A 4 -11.89 -3.95 -3.99
CA ALA A 4 -10.59 -3.32 -3.78
C ALA A 4 -9.48 -4.23 -4.30
N TYR A 5 -8.68 -3.71 -5.22
CA TYR A 5 -7.49 -4.39 -5.72
C TYR A 5 -6.28 -3.90 -4.94
N ILE A 6 -5.57 -4.82 -4.28
CA ILE A 6 -4.51 -4.49 -3.34
C ILE A 6 -3.24 -5.29 -3.57
N ASP A 7 -2.12 -4.68 -3.19
CA ASP A 7 -0.85 -5.38 -3.00
C ASP A 7 -0.29 -5.02 -1.62
N PHE A 8 0.12 -6.03 -0.87
CA PHE A 8 0.60 -5.86 0.52
C PHE A 8 1.91 -5.08 0.62
N LYS A 9 2.71 -5.01 -0.44
CA LYS A 9 3.92 -4.18 -0.47
C LYS A 9 3.67 -2.72 -0.80
N SER A 10 2.42 -2.34 -1.12
CA SER A 10 2.05 -0.96 -1.41
C SER A 10 1.66 -0.23 -0.14
N LEU A 11 2.43 0.79 0.23
CA LEU A 11 2.12 1.64 1.38
C LEU A 11 0.80 2.39 1.17
N ASP A 12 0.51 2.83 -0.05
CA ASP A 12 -0.76 3.48 -0.37
C ASP A 12 -1.95 2.57 -0.08
N CYS A 13 -1.84 1.28 -0.43
CA CYS A 13 -2.87 0.30 -0.09
C CYS A 13 -3.03 0.16 1.42
N PHE A 14 -1.93 0.06 2.17
CA PHE A 14 -1.99 -0.02 3.63
C PHE A 14 -2.69 1.20 4.24
N LEU A 15 -2.33 2.39 3.79
CA LEU A 15 -2.94 3.63 4.28
C LEU A 15 -4.43 3.75 3.89
N ALA A 16 -4.86 3.08 2.83
CA ALA A 16 -6.25 3.10 2.37
C ALA A 16 -7.16 2.10 3.09
N ILE A 17 -6.61 1.12 3.79
CA ILE A 17 -7.43 0.04 4.41
C ILE A 17 -8.45 0.59 5.40
N SER A 18 -8.03 1.41 6.36
CA SER A 18 -8.95 1.96 7.36
C SER A 18 -10.07 2.80 6.74
N PRO A 19 -9.79 3.74 5.82
CA PRO A 19 -10.86 4.47 5.14
C PRO A 19 -11.83 3.58 4.35
N ILE A 20 -11.33 2.53 3.70
CA ILE A 20 -12.18 1.60 2.94
C ILE A 20 -13.10 0.82 3.89
N LEU A 21 -12.58 0.33 5.01
CA LEU A 21 -13.38 -0.40 5.99
C LEU A 21 -14.43 0.50 6.66
N GLU A 22 -14.08 1.74 6.98
CA GLU A 22 -15.01 2.73 7.52
C GLU A 22 -16.14 3.03 6.52
N LEU A 23 -15.80 3.24 5.25
CA LEU A 23 -16.80 3.48 4.20
C LEU A 23 -17.73 2.28 4.03
N ALA A 24 -17.18 1.08 4.02
CA ALA A 24 -17.96 -0.15 3.89
C ALA A 24 -18.93 -0.34 5.04
N ASP A 25 -18.49 -0.03 6.26
CA ASP A 25 -19.33 -0.09 7.47
C ASP A 25 -20.45 0.96 7.40
N ASP A 26 -20.13 2.20 7.08
CA ASP A 26 -21.10 3.29 6.96
C ASP A 26 -22.17 3.01 5.89
N CYS A 27 -21.77 2.39 4.79
CA CYS A 27 -22.67 2.03 3.69
C CYS A 27 -23.33 0.66 3.85
N GLU A 28 -23.02 -0.07 4.93
CA GLU A 28 -23.50 -1.43 5.17
C GLU A 28 -23.28 -2.35 3.96
N THR A 29 -22.10 -2.26 3.35
CA THR A 29 -21.76 -3.03 2.15
C THR A 29 -20.47 -3.82 2.36
N PRO A 30 -20.39 -5.07 1.84
CA PRO A 30 -19.17 -5.87 1.96
C PRO A 30 -18.07 -5.37 1.03
N VAL A 31 -16.82 -5.66 1.39
CA VAL A 31 -15.64 -5.42 0.56
C VAL A 31 -15.15 -6.75 -0.01
N SER A 32 -14.94 -6.79 -1.32
CA SER A 32 -14.26 -7.89 -1.99
C SER A 32 -12.81 -7.49 -2.26
N TRP A 33 -11.89 -8.15 -1.58
CA TRP A 33 -10.45 -7.89 -1.72
C TRP A 33 -9.87 -8.77 -2.80
N LYS A 34 -9.22 -8.16 -3.80
CA LYS A 34 -8.61 -8.87 -4.93
C LYS A 34 -7.11 -8.60 -4.97
N PRO A 35 -6.29 -9.60 -5.28
CA PRO A 35 -4.86 -9.40 -5.41
C PRO A 35 -4.52 -8.59 -6.67
N TYR A 36 -3.58 -7.69 -6.52
CA TYR A 36 -3.00 -6.93 -7.62
C TYR A 36 -1.47 -6.90 -7.44
N ARG A 37 -0.74 -7.44 -8.40
CA ARG A 37 0.72 -7.42 -8.34
C ARG A 37 1.24 -6.07 -8.82
N SER A 38 1.64 -5.22 -7.87
CA SER A 38 2.23 -3.92 -8.21
C SER A 38 3.68 -4.07 -8.67
N THR A 39 4.14 -3.12 -9.48
CA THR A 39 5.52 -3.07 -9.94
C THR A 39 6.40 -2.45 -8.86
N LYS A 40 7.52 -3.10 -8.53
CA LYS A 40 8.55 -2.51 -7.69
C LYS A 40 9.19 -1.35 -8.45
N ARG A 41 9.19 -0.17 -7.85
CA ARG A 41 9.88 1.00 -8.39
C ARG A 41 10.92 1.45 -7.40
N ALA A 42 12.20 1.47 -7.84
CA ALA A 42 13.24 2.12 -7.08
C ALA A 42 12.97 3.62 -7.04
N LEU A 43 13.25 4.26 -5.89
CA LEU A 43 13.15 5.71 -5.81
C LEU A 43 14.21 6.32 -6.74
N PRO A 44 13.82 7.25 -7.63
CA PRO A 44 14.80 7.93 -8.46
C PRO A 44 15.79 8.71 -7.59
N THR A 45 17.08 8.61 -7.91
CA THR A 45 18.14 9.35 -7.24
C THR A 45 18.62 10.49 -8.14
N GLN A 46 19.10 11.57 -7.52
CA GLN A 46 19.69 12.66 -8.28
C GLN A 46 20.95 12.21 -8.98
N VAL A 47 21.05 12.46 -10.27
CA VAL A 47 22.23 12.16 -11.10
C VAL A 47 22.81 13.46 -11.66
N ALA A 48 24.11 13.44 -12.00
CA ALA A 48 24.73 14.56 -12.68
C ALA A 48 24.07 14.78 -14.05
N ASN A 49 23.80 16.04 -14.40
CA ASN A 49 23.18 16.41 -15.68
C ASN A 49 21.81 15.74 -15.93
N GLU A 50 20.99 15.58 -14.87
CA GLU A 50 19.66 15.02 -15.06
C GLU A 50 18.82 15.91 -15.99
N SER A 51 17.99 15.27 -16.83
CA SER A 51 17.05 15.96 -17.71
C SER A 51 15.91 16.58 -16.91
N ILE A 52 15.14 17.48 -17.54
CA ILE A 52 13.92 18.05 -16.95
C ILE A 52 12.94 16.94 -16.58
N THR A 53 12.78 15.93 -17.44
CA THR A 53 11.91 14.78 -17.17
C THR A 53 12.38 13.99 -15.96
N GLN A 54 13.68 13.72 -15.83
CA GLN A 54 14.25 13.04 -14.68
C GLN A 54 14.05 13.84 -13.39
N THR A 55 14.25 15.15 -13.44
CA THR A 55 13.98 16.05 -12.29
C THR A 55 12.52 15.98 -11.86
N HIS A 56 11.58 16.05 -12.80
CA HIS A 56 10.15 15.95 -12.52
C HIS A 56 9.78 14.62 -11.88
N HIS A 57 10.30 13.50 -12.40
CA HIS A 57 10.06 12.17 -11.84
C HIS A 57 10.59 12.07 -10.41
N ARG A 58 11.79 12.57 -10.15
CA ARG A 58 12.41 12.56 -8.82
C ARG A 58 11.62 13.40 -7.82
N VAL A 59 11.28 14.62 -8.18
CA VAL A 59 10.53 15.55 -7.32
C VAL A 59 9.14 15.00 -7.02
N ARG A 60 8.48 14.42 -8.01
CA ARG A 60 7.16 13.79 -7.84
C ARG A 60 7.23 12.61 -6.87
N ALA A 61 8.21 11.72 -7.03
CA ALA A 61 8.41 10.58 -6.14
C ALA A 61 8.67 11.03 -4.70
N GLU A 62 9.50 12.06 -4.50
CA GLU A 62 9.76 12.64 -3.18
C GLU A 62 8.50 13.24 -2.56
N SER A 63 7.67 13.93 -3.34
CA SER A 63 6.41 14.52 -2.89
C SER A 63 5.42 13.45 -2.45
N GLU A 64 5.28 12.38 -3.22
CA GLU A 64 4.43 11.23 -2.88
C GLU A 64 4.89 10.58 -1.57
N ARG A 65 6.20 10.39 -1.41
CA ARG A 65 6.78 9.82 -0.21
C ARG A 65 6.52 10.69 1.02
N ARG A 66 6.66 12.01 0.89
CA ARG A 66 6.38 12.95 1.99
C ARG A 66 4.91 12.90 2.39
N LEU A 67 4.02 12.80 1.42
CA LEU A 67 2.59 12.70 1.67
C LEU A 67 2.25 11.39 2.41
N GLN A 68 2.82 10.28 2.00
CA GLN A 68 2.66 8.99 2.69
C GLN A 68 3.15 9.06 4.13
N GLN A 69 4.32 9.66 4.36
CA GLN A 69 4.88 9.85 5.71
C GLN A 69 3.99 10.74 6.56
N HIS A 70 3.42 11.78 5.98
CA HIS A 70 2.49 12.68 6.67
C HIS A 70 1.24 11.92 7.15
N TYR A 71 0.61 11.15 6.28
CA TYR A 71 -0.55 10.34 6.65
C TYR A 71 -0.22 9.28 7.70
N ALA A 72 0.94 8.65 7.59
CA ALA A 72 1.38 7.69 8.58
C ALA A 72 1.55 8.34 9.96
N ARG A 73 2.17 9.52 10.02
CA ARG A 73 2.34 10.27 11.28
C ARG A 73 1.02 10.67 11.92
N LEU A 74 0.06 11.12 11.11
CA LEU A 74 -1.27 11.48 11.60
C LEU A 74 -1.99 10.30 12.29
N ARG A 75 -1.65 9.08 11.91
CA ARG A 75 -2.19 7.86 12.49
C ARG A 75 -1.30 7.24 13.56
N GLY A 76 -0.20 7.88 13.92
CA GLY A 76 0.77 7.36 14.88
C GLY A 76 1.50 6.11 14.43
N LEU A 77 1.66 5.92 13.12
CA LEU A 77 2.33 4.76 12.54
C LEU A 77 3.81 5.04 12.27
N ASP A 78 4.67 4.12 12.68
CA ASP A 78 6.10 4.14 12.37
C ASP A 78 6.36 3.18 11.20
N ILE A 79 6.59 3.75 10.03
CA ILE A 79 6.69 3.02 8.78
C ILE A 79 8.15 2.99 8.30
N ASP A 80 8.65 1.78 8.01
CA ASP A 80 9.92 1.58 7.31
C ASP A 80 9.66 1.46 5.80
N PRO A 81 10.05 2.48 4.99
CA PRO A 81 9.81 2.45 3.55
C PRO A 81 10.46 1.28 2.82
N SER A 82 11.51 0.69 3.36
CA SER A 82 12.19 -0.46 2.75
C SER A 82 11.30 -1.70 2.65
N ARG A 83 10.25 -1.78 3.47
CA ARG A 83 9.29 -2.89 3.43
C ARG A 83 8.54 -2.99 2.10
N GLY A 84 8.45 -1.91 1.33
CA GLY A 84 7.86 -1.91 0.00
C GLY A 84 8.65 -2.69 -1.05
N GLN A 85 9.87 -3.12 -0.74
CA GLN A 85 10.73 -3.91 -1.63
C GLN A 85 10.60 -5.43 -1.40
N ILE A 86 9.88 -5.85 -0.38
CA ILE A 86 9.72 -7.26 -0.05
C ILE A 86 8.74 -7.93 -1.01
N ASP A 87 9.06 -9.15 -1.43
CA ASP A 87 8.17 -9.92 -2.30
C ASP A 87 6.92 -10.39 -1.53
N THR A 88 5.76 -10.03 -2.04
CA THR A 88 4.45 -10.36 -1.46
C THR A 88 3.67 -11.38 -2.29
N SER A 89 4.31 -12.06 -3.23
CA SER A 89 3.65 -13.00 -4.15
C SER A 89 2.90 -14.12 -3.41
N ALA A 90 3.48 -14.66 -2.34
CA ALA A 90 2.84 -15.71 -1.54
C ALA A 90 1.55 -15.19 -0.87
N ALA A 91 1.59 -14.00 -0.30
CA ALA A 91 0.42 -13.38 0.33
C ALA A 91 -0.69 -13.10 -0.68
N LEU A 92 -0.35 -12.63 -1.87
CA LEU A 92 -1.31 -12.41 -2.96
C LEU A 92 -1.94 -13.74 -3.42
N GLY A 93 -1.15 -14.81 -3.48
CA GLY A 93 -1.64 -16.14 -3.80
C GLY A 93 -2.64 -16.65 -2.76
N TRP A 94 -2.38 -16.45 -1.48
CA TRP A 94 -3.31 -16.77 -0.40
C TRP A 94 -4.61 -15.98 -0.54
N LEU A 95 -4.52 -14.68 -0.76
CA LEU A 95 -5.69 -13.82 -0.93
C LEU A 95 -6.57 -14.30 -2.09
N ALA A 96 -5.96 -14.69 -3.21
CA ALA A 96 -6.68 -15.16 -4.39
C ALA A 96 -7.51 -16.42 -4.13
N ASN A 97 -7.10 -17.25 -3.16
CA ASN A 97 -7.74 -18.52 -2.83
C ASN A 97 -8.68 -18.47 -1.63
N LEU A 98 -8.76 -17.31 -0.93
CA LEU A 98 -9.68 -17.16 0.19
C LEU A 98 -11.12 -16.97 -0.30
N GLU A 99 -12.03 -17.65 0.37
CA GLU A 99 -13.47 -17.53 0.15
C GLU A 99 -14.11 -16.70 1.28
N GLY A 100 -15.21 -16.03 0.96
CA GLY A 100 -15.95 -15.23 1.93
C GLY A 100 -15.27 -13.91 2.24
N ASP A 101 -15.55 -13.38 3.45
CA ASP A 101 -15.00 -12.11 3.90
C ASP A 101 -13.54 -12.26 4.35
N SER A 102 -12.62 -11.67 3.58
CA SER A 102 -11.18 -11.70 3.86
C SER A 102 -10.64 -10.42 4.51
N SER A 103 -11.51 -9.54 4.98
CA SER A 103 -11.10 -8.25 5.58
C SER A 103 -10.15 -8.44 6.77
N SER A 104 -10.41 -9.40 7.64
CA SER A 104 -9.54 -9.71 8.79
C SER A 104 -8.15 -10.16 8.35
N PHE A 105 -8.08 -11.04 7.36
CA PHE A 105 -6.82 -11.51 6.78
C PHE A 105 -6.02 -10.35 6.18
N VAL A 106 -6.67 -9.52 5.38
CA VAL A 106 -6.06 -8.36 4.74
C VAL A 106 -5.51 -7.39 5.77
N SER A 107 -6.31 -7.00 6.74
CA SER A 107 -5.94 -6.09 7.81
C SER A 107 -4.76 -6.61 8.61
N ARG A 108 -4.81 -7.88 9.01
CA ARG A 108 -3.77 -8.52 9.81
C ARG A 108 -2.45 -8.63 9.04
N LEU A 109 -2.51 -8.99 7.77
CA LEU A 109 -1.30 -9.14 6.95
C LEU A 109 -0.63 -7.80 6.67
N PHE A 110 -1.40 -6.75 6.41
CA PHE A 110 -0.85 -5.41 6.27
C PHE A 110 -0.15 -4.94 7.54
N THR A 111 -0.76 -5.16 8.69
CA THR A 111 -0.15 -4.82 9.98
C THR A 111 1.14 -5.60 10.22
N ALA A 112 1.14 -6.91 9.96
CA ALA A 112 2.34 -7.73 10.10
C ALA A 112 3.45 -7.27 9.16
N HIS A 113 3.13 -6.95 7.91
CA HIS A 113 4.12 -6.53 6.92
C HIS A 113 4.72 -5.15 7.23
N TRP A 114 3.89 -4.16 7.56
CA TRP A 114 4.32 -2.77 7.70
C TRP A 114 4.70 -2.35 9.12
N ILE A 115 4.13 -2.95 10.12
CA ILE A 115 4.29 -2.53 11.53
C ILE A 115 5.09 -3.53 12.36
N GLU A 116 4.76 -4.82 12.29
CA GLU A 116 5.34 -5.85 13.18
C GLU A 116 6.62 -6.49 12.64
N HIS A 117 6.94 -6.32 11.37
CA HIS A 117 8.03 -6.94 10.59
C HIS A 117 9.08 -7.71 11.38
#